data_d9e24b60c62bd4f210a3de2bfadb8ee9
#
_entry.id   d9e24b60c62bd4f210a3de2bfadb8ee9
#
_cell.length_a   1.000
_cell.length_b   1.000
_cell.length_c   1.000
_cell.angle_alpha   90.00
_cell.angle_beta   90.00
_cell.angle_gamma   90.00
#
_symmetry.space_group_name_H-M   'P 1'
#
loop_
_entity.id
_entity.type
_entity.pdbx_description
1 polymer ?
#
loop_
_entity_poly.entity_id
_entity_poly.type
_entity_poly.pdbx_seq_one_letter_code
_entity_poly.pdbx_strand_id
1 'polypeptide(L)'
;MRIVLSALFLFSCHILYCTAVPGWAVLVAGSKAWIRYRHQSNVCNMYQILRAQGFPKEKIITFMYDDIANNTLNPRPTEIINEPNGPNLYHNIDIDYKGTNVNKENLFKVLIGDTSSGGKVVKGGRTQNVFLYYTGLGDESGEFTMSHSTEGYIKNTEFIEILKQVSVKNPFYRMFIAFEASHSGMIFEEILPTKMKVIVMTAGATDEDTHGAFCEDPKFKTCLAGVFSYHFSQFLKKNDLSKSTIFDLYNYVRQASKVHHPQLYGQLEAGHMPLRAFMKYKTSVGFMGVGASESNEVDINEEESNEIDINISHSLELDDTDSINNNL
;
A
#
# COMPACT_ATOMS: atom_id res chain seq x y z
N MET A 1 -35.28 -63.69 11.52
CA MET A 1 -34.63 -62.90 10.46
C MET A 1 -34.56 -61.48 10.95
N ARG A 2 -33.44 -61.09 11.54
CA ARG A 2 -33.25 -59.74 12.14
C ARG A 2 -32.53 -58.86 11.12
N ILE A 3 -33.20 -57.81 10.70
CA ILE A 3 -32.63 -56.79 9.81
C ILE A 3 -31.92 -55.78 10.71
N VAL A 4 -30.61 -55.69 10.56
CA VAL A 4 -29.77 -54.66 11.20
C VAL A 4 -29.73 -53.48 10.27
N LEU A 5 -30.40 -52.36 10.64
CA LEU A 5 -30.25 -51.07 9.99
C LEU A 5 -28.94 -50.42 10.49
N SER A 6 -27.93 -50.40 9.64
CA SER A 6 -26.72 -49.61 9.86
C SER A 6 -27.01 -48.15 9.45
N ALA A 7 -27.18 -47.29 10.43
CA ALA A 7 -27.24 -45.85 10.22
C ALA A 7 -25.82 -45.34 9.95
N LEU A 8 -25.51 -45.03 8.70
CA LEU A 8 -24.30 -44.26 8.33
C LEU A 8 -24.49 -42.81 8.80
N PHE A 9 -23.86 -42.46 9.91
CA PHE A 9 -23.65 -41.07 10.31
C PHE A 9 -22.55 -40.50 9.42
N LEU A 10 -22.95 -39.79 8.34
CA LEU A 10 -22.05 -38.92 7.60
C LEU A 10 -21.69 -37.72 8.48
N PHE A 11 -20.56 -37.80 9.16
CA PHE A 11 -19.94 -36.66 9.82
C PHE A 11 -19.43 -35.73 8.68
N SER A 12 -20.27 -34.78 8.30
CA SER A 12 -19.86 -33.66 7.46
C SER A 12 -18.92 -32.79 8.29
N CYS A 13 -17.62 -33.04 8.15
CA CYS A 13 -16.57 -32.21 8.71
C CYS A 13 -16.60 -30.89 7.92
N HIS A 14 -17.41 -29.94 8.36
CA HIS A 14 -17.31 -28.57 7.89
C HIS A 14 -16.00 -28.02 8.44
N ILE A 15 -14.94 -28.15 7.65
CA ILE A 15 -13.72 -27.38 7.87
C ILE A 15 -14.13 -25.92 7.74
N LEU A 16 -14.40 -25.29 8.88
CA LEU A 16 -14.51 -23.85 8.99
C LEU A 16 -13.15 -23.28 8.57
N TYR A 17 -12.97 -23.03 7.28
CA TYR A 17 -11.92 -22.16 6.82
C TYR A 17 -12.15 -20.82 7.52
N CYS A 18 -11.41 -20.59 8.59
CA CYS A 18 -11.29 -19.26 9.18
C CYS A 18 -10.69 -18.37 8.11
N THR A 19 -11.55 -17.80 7.25
CA THR A 19 -11.11 -16.87 6.22
C THR A 19 -10.70 -15.60 6.94
N ALA A 20 -9.39 -15.43 7.11
CA ALA A 20 -8.84 -14.18 7.62
C ALA A 20 -9.38 -13.02 6.77
N VAL A 21 -9.80 -11.97 7.47
CA VAL A 21 -10.44 -10.80 6.87
C VAL A 21 -9.49 -9.61 6.91
N PRO A 22 -9.65 -8.62 6.04
CA PRO A 22 -8.92 -7.35 6.18
C PRO A 22 -9.19 -6.76 7.56
N GLY A 23 -8.12 -6.37 8.24
CA GLY A 23 -8.21 -5.75 9.56
C GLY A 23 -7.95 -4.25 9.46
N TRP A 24 -6.73 -3.91 9.08
CA TRP A 24 -6.26 -2.53 9.04
C TRP A 24 -5.41 -2.29 7.78
N ALA A 25 -5.47 -1.06 7.28
CA ALA A 25 -4.52 -0.54 6.31
C ALA A 25 -3.75 0.64 6.91
N VAL A 26 -2.43 0.65 6.75
CA VAL A 26 -1.55 1.75 7.14
C VAL A 26 -0.87 2.26 5.88
N LEU A 27 -1.09 3.53 5.54
CA LEU A 27 -0.59 4.16 4.32
C LEU A 27 0.39 5.27 4.72
N VAL A 28 1.62 5.19 4.21
CA VAL A 28 2.72 6.06 4.67
C VAL A 28 3.39 6.73 3.49
N ALA A 29 3.32 8.08 3.45
CA ALA A 29 4.20 8.91 2.64
C ALA A 29 5.39 9.35 3.49
N GLY A 30 6.57 8.76 3.26
CA GLY A 30 7.76 8.93 4.08
C GLY A 30 8.52 10.25 3.84
N SER A 31 8.01 11.16 3.01
CA SER A 31 8.70 12.40 2.66
C SER A 31 7.77 13.60 2.54
N LYS A 32 8.36 14.79 2.40
CA LYS A 32 7.68 16.08 2.23
C LYS A 32 8.30 16.87 1.07
N ALA A 33 7.82 18.06 0.84
CA ALA A 33 8.19 19.03 -0.18
C ALA A 33 7.70 18.67 -1.59
N TRP A 34 7.59 19.73 -2.43
CA TRP A 34 7.04 19.64 -3.77
C TRP A 34 7.79 18.67 -4.68
N ILE A 35 9.11 18.63 -4.59
CA ILE A 35 9.94 17.73 -5.39
C ILE A 35 9.65 16.24 -5.12
N ARG A 36 9.06 15.91 -3.96
CA ARG A 36 8.67 14.57 -3.54
C ARG A 36 7.14 14.35 -3.62
N TYR A 37 6.46 15.15 -4.45
CA TYR A 37 5.01 15.11 -4.67
C TYR A 37 4.47 13.68 -4.81
N ARG A 38 5.16 12.84 -5.60
CA ARG A 38 4.75 11.47 -5.91
C ARG A 38 4.42 10.61 -4.69
N HIS A 39 5.13 10.80 -3.57
CA HIS A 39 4.90 9.95 -2.40
C HIS A 39 3.55 10.25 -1.73
N GLN A 40 3.18 11.51 -1.59
CA GLN A 40 1.88 11.86 -1.03
C GLN A 40 0.74 11.55 -2.02
N SER A 41 0.95 11.76 -3.31
CA SER A 41 -0.06 11.40 -4.33
C SER A 41 -0.30 9.89 -4.42
N ASN A 42 0.74 9.06 -4.25
CA ASN A 42 0.63 7.61 -4.18
C ASN A 42 -0.24 7.17 -2.99
N VAL A 43 -0.05 7.78 -1.81
CA VAL A 43 -0.89 7.52 -0.63
C VAL A 43 -2.33 7.93 -0.88
N CYS A 44 -2.57 9.10 -1.46
CA CYS A 44 -3.92 9.54 -1.83
C CYS A 44 -4.61 8.55 -2.78
N ASN A 45 -3.89 8.09 -3.82
CA ASN A 45 -4.42 7.11 -4.78
C ASN A 45 -4.74 5.77 -4.10
N MET A 46 -3.84 5.25 -3.26
CA MET A 46 -4.07 4.00 -2.52
C MET A 46 -5.26 4.12 -1.55
N TYR A 47 -5.40 5.26 -0.87
CA TYR A 47 -6.55 5.53 -0.02
C TYR A 47 -7.87 5.44 -0.82
N GLN A 48 -7.98 6.11 -1.96
CA GLN A 48 -9.18 6.09 -2.80
C GLN A 48 -9.48 4.67 -3.31
N ILE A 49 -8.46 3.90 -3.71
CA ILE A 49 -8.61 2.51 -4.13
C ILE A 49 -9.21 1.65 -3.00
N LEU A 50 -8.66 1.74 -1.79
CA LEU A 50 -9.16 0.98 -0.66
C LEU A 50 -10.59 1.37 -0.31
N ARG A 51 -10.93 2.67 -0.37
CA ARG A 51 -12.30 3.15 -0.14
C ARG A 51 -13.26 2.59 -1.19
N ALA A 52 -12.87 2.56 -2.46
CA ALA A 52 -13.65 1.96 -3.54
C ALA A 52 -13.84 0.44 -3.36
N GLN A 53 -12.90 -0.24 -2.72
CA GLN A 53 -13.00 -1.66 -2.35
C GLN A 53 -13.78 -1.89 -1.04
N GLY A 54 -14.48 -0.88 -0.53
CA GLY A 54 -15.32 -0.96 0.67
C GLY A 54 -14.56 -0.91 1.99
N PHE A 55 -13.26 -0.60 1.98
CA PHE A 55 -12.47 -0.51 3.21
C PHE A 55 -12.98 0.66 4.08
N PRO A 56 -13.40 0.41 5.35
CA PRO A 56 -13.92 1.47 6.20
C PRO A 56 -12.82 2.49 6.53
N LYS A 57 -13.13 3.78 6.49
CA LYS A 57 -12.15 4.83 6.78
C LYS A 57 -11.57 4.76 8.20
N GLU A 58 -12.34 4.22 9.12
CA GLU A 58 -11.95 3.99 10.52
C GLU A 58 -10.86 2.92 10.68
N LYS A 59 -10.67 2.12 9.62
CA LYS A 59 -9.65 1.05 9.55
C LYS A 59 -8.48 1.41 8.64
N ILE A 60 -8.47 2.61 8.06
CA ILE A 60 -7.34 3.14 7.31
C ILE A 60 -6.64 4.18 8.20
N ILE A 61 -5.33 4.07 8.31
CA ILE A 61 -4.46 5.01 9.03
C ILE A 61 -3.51 5.62 8.01
N THR A 62 -3.51 6.94 7.89
CA THR A 62 -2.70 7.66 6.91
C THR A 62 -1.65 8.54 7.57
N PHE A 63 -0.41 8.40 7.08
CA PHE A 63 0.71 9.27 7.37
C PHE A 63 1.04 10.07 6.11
N MET A 64 0.84 11.37 6.14
CA MET A 64 1.14 12.26 5.02
C MET A 64 1.48 13.65 5.57
N TYR A 65 2.59 14.25 5.11
CA TYR A 65 3.03 15.55 5.63
C TYR A 65 2.03 16.68 5.35
N ASP A 66 1.27 16.55 4.26
CA ASP A 66 0.17 17.46 3.88
C ASP A 66 0.64 18.85 3.44
N ASP A 67 1.73 18.92 2.69
CA ASP A 67 2.33 20.18 2.20
C ASP A 67 2.27 20.37 0.69
N ILE A 68 1.59 19.46 -0.06
CA ILE A 68 1.56 19.55 -1.53
C ILE A 68 0.23 20.06 -2.09
N ALA A 69 -0.91 19.74 -1.47
CA ALA A 69 -2.23 20.19 -1.98
C ALA A 69 -2.33 21.73 -2.03
N ASN A 70 -1.85 22.40 -0.99
CA ASN A 70 -1.84 23.85 -0.87
C ASN A 70 -0.45 24.47 -1.12
N ASN A 71 0.44 23.75 -1.79
CA ASN A 71 1.75 24.25 -2.14
C ASN A 71 1.64 25.37 -3.19
N THR A 72 2.45 26.41 -3.08
CA THR A 72 2.46 27.54 -4.03
C THR A 72 2.86 27.14 -5.45
N LEU A 73 3.56 26.02 -5.61
CA LEU A 73 3.96 25.44 -6.90
C LEU A 73 2.82 24.58 -7.50
N ASN A 74 1.77 24.29 -6.76
CA ASN A 74 0.70 23.41 -7.24
C ASN A 74 -0.15 24.14 -8.31
N PRO A 75 -0.13 23.70 -9.58
CA PRO A 75 -0.94 24.31 -10.65
C PRO A 75 -2.44 24.02 -10.50
N ARG A 76 -2.82 23.11 -9.59
CA ARG A 76 -4.20 22.76 -9.24
C ARG A 76 -4.40 22.90 -7.72
N PRO A 77 -4.49 24.13 -7.18
CA PRO A 77 -4.60 24.36 -5.74
C PRO A 77 -5.71 23.54 -5.10
N THR A 78 -5.43 22.97 -3.94
CA THR A 78 -6.32 22.07 -3.17
C THR A 78 -6.58 20.70 -3.81
N GLU A 79 -5.88 20.36 -4.90
CA GLU A 79 -6.01 19.06 -5.56
C GLU A 79 -4.68 18.29 -5.55
N ILE A 80 -4.78 16.98 -5.54
CA ILE A 80 -3.65 16.06 -5.78
C ILE A 80 -4.09 15.08 -6.84
N ILE A 81 -3.29 14.95 -7.89
CA ILE A 81 -3.49 13.96 -8.97
C ILE A 81 -2.30 13.00 -9.00
N ASN A 82 -2.48 11.79 -9.54
CA ASN A 82 -1.44 10.77 -9.60
C ASN A 82 -1.10 10.33 -11.04
N GLU A 83 -1.76 10.95 -12.01
CA GLU A 83 -1.55 10.77 -13.44
C GLU A 83 -2.00 12.02 -14.20
N PRO A 84 -1.48 12.29 -15.42
CA PRO A 84 -1.88 13.45 -16.22
C PRO A 84 -3.38 13.47 -16.43
N ASN A 85 -3.99 14.65 -16.19
CA ASN A 85 -5.44 14.86 -16.26
C ASN A 85 -6.27 13.97 -15.32
N GLY A 86 -5.63 13.27 -14.39
CA GLY A 86 -6.30 12.40 -13.42
C GLY A 86 -7.27 13.17 -12.49
N PRO A 87 -8.11 12.41 -11.77
CA PRO A 87 -9.07 12.99 -10.82
C PRO A 87 -8.33 13.55 -9.59
N ASN A 88 -9.02 14.46 -8.88
CA ASN A 88 -8.55 14.90 -7.56
C ASN A 88 -8.67 13.77 -6.55
N LEU A 89 -7.54 13.28 -6.06
CA LEU A 89 -7.44 12.20 -5.08
C LEU A 89 -7.40 12.69 -3.63
N TYR A 90 -7.23 14.00 -3.42
CA TYR A 90 -7.12 14.61 -2.10
C TYR A 90 -8.47 14.78 -1.40
N HIS A 91 -9.56 14.80 -2.15
CA HIS A 91 -10.89 14.97 -1.57
C HIS A 91 -11.27 13.80 -0.64
N ASN A 92 -11.89 14.11 0.49
CA ASN A 92 -12.38 13.13 1.47
C ASN A 92 -11.33 12.15 2.01
N ILE A 93 -10.03 12.49 1.93
CA ILE A 93 -8.98 11.72 2.60
C ILE A 93 -8.93 12.11 4.08
N ASP A 94 -8.95 11.11 4.96
CA ASP A 94 -8.64 11.32 6.38
C ASP A 94 -7.13 11.19 6.57
N ILE A 95 -6.46 12.25 7.01
CA ILE A 95 -5.03 12.26 7.33
C ILE A 95 -4.88 12.19 8.84
N ASP A 96 -4.46 11.03 9.35
CA ASP A 96 -4.40 10.78 10.80
C ASP A 96 -3.13 11.38 11.43
N TYR A 97 -2.01 11.27 10.70
CA TYR A 97 -0.71 11.79 11.11
C TYR A 97 -0.20 12.73 10.02
N LYS A 98 -0.06 14.02 10.34
CA LYS A 98 0.39 15.05 9.39
C LYS A 98 1.47 15.96 9.98
N GLY A 99 2.19 16.67 9.11
CA GLY A 99 3.28 17.55 9.52
C GLY A 99 4.35 16.77 10.27
N THR A 100 4.81 17.29 11.38
CA THR A 100 5.84 16.68 12.23
C THR A 100 5.42 15.37 12.90
N ASN A 101 4.12 15.04 12.90
CA ASN A 101 3.64 13.74 13.38
C ASN A 101 3.91 12.58 12.39
N VAL A 102 4.37 12.89 11.17
CA VAL A 102 4.91 11.89 10.23
C VAL A 102 6.34 11.58 10.64
N ASN A 103 6.49 10.77 11.67
CA ASN A 103 7.79 10.40 12.24
C ASN A 103 7.82 8.91 12.63
N LYS A 104 9.02 8.37 12.87
CA LYS A 104 9.22 6.95 13.15
C LYS A 104 8.59 6.51 14.46
N GLU A 105 8.62 7.33 15.48
CA GLU A 105 8.06 7.03 16.79
C GLU A 105 6.55 6.78 16.69
N ASN A 106 5.83 7.64 15.98
CA ASN A 106 4.41 7.49 15.76
C ASN A 106 4.10 6.28 14.88
N LEU A 107 4.88 6.03 13.81
CA LEU A 107 4.71 4.82 12.98
C LEU A 107 4.86 3.55 13.84
N PHE A 108 5.88 3.50 14.69
CA PHE A 108 6.12 2.35 15.56
C PHE A 108 5.00 2.16 16.58
N LYS A 109 4.57 3.25 17.24
CA LYS A 109 3.42 3.22 18.16
C LYS A 109 2.15 2.74 17.47
N VAL A 110 1.88 3.23 16.27
CA VAL A 110 0.72 2.82 15.47
C VAL A 110 0.74 1.32 15.19
N LEU A 111 1.88 0.80 14.74
CA LEU A 111 2.00 -0.63 14.39
C LEU A 111 1.87 -1.54 15.62
N ILE A 112 2.46 -1.18 16.77
CA ILE A 112 2.33 -1.97 18.00
C ILE A 112 1.02 -1.75 18.75
N GLY A 113 0.15 -0.84 18.30
CA GLY A 113 -1.15 -0.55 18.91
C GLY A 113 -1.07 0.35 20.16
N ASP A 114 0.00 1.14 20.30
CA ASP A 114 0.20 2.06 21.42
C ASP A 114 -0.54 3.37 21.17
N THR A 115 -1.60 3.61 21.94
CA THR A 115 -2.45 4.81 21.84
C THR A 115 -1.76 6.11 22.29
N SER A 116 -0.58 6.03 22.85
CA SER A 116 0.20 7.24 23.23
C SER A 116 0.69 8.04 22.00
N SER A 117 0.48 7.51 20.78
CA SER A 117 0.64 8.26 19.51
C SER A 117 -0.34 9.43 19.38
N GLY A 118 -1.43 9.43 20.13
CA GLY A 118 -2.47 10.48 20.11
C GLY A 118 -3.45 10.39 18.94
N GLY A 119 -3.29 9.44 18.02
CA GLY A 119 -4.15 9.20 16.85
C GLY A 119 -4.68 7.77 16.76
N LYS A 120 -5.19 7.40 15.59
CA LYS A 120 -5.60 6.01 15.31
C LYS A 120 -4.39 5.07 15.40
N VAL A 121 -4.60 3.87 15.92
CA VAL A 121 -3.58 2.81 15.96
C VAL A 121 -4.15 1.51 15.41
N VAL A 122 -3.29 0.64 14.91
CA VAL A 122 -3.67 -0.72 14.52
C VAL A 122 -4.16 -1.47 15.75
N LYS A 123 -5.38 -1.97 15.69
CA LYS A 123 -5.89 -2.88 16.72
C LYS A 123 -5.81 -4.30 16.16
N GLY A 124 -4.77 -5.01 16.55
CA GLY A 124 -4.49 -6.35 16.07
C GLY A 124 -5.59 -7.35 16.37
N GLY A 125 -5.57 -8.45 15.64
CA GLY A 125 -6.44 -9.58 15.82
C GLY A 125 -5.89 -10.80 15.09
N ARG A 126 -5.81 -11.95 15.77
CA ARG A 126 -5.23 -13.18 15.21
C ARG A 126 -5.95 -13.72 13.97
N THR A 127 -7.12 -13.19 13.65
CA THR A 127 -7.91 -13.51 12.45
C THR A 127 -7.95 -12.37 11.44
N GLN A 128 -7.26 -11.27 11.71
CA GLN A 128 -7.24 -10.08 10.86
C GLN A 128 -5.89 -9.93 10.15
N ASN A 129 -5.94 -9.53 8.88
CA ASN A 129 -4.76 -9.18 8.12
C ASN A 129 -4.50 -7.68 8.20
N VAL A 130 -3.23 -7.30 8.08
CA VAL A 130 -2.78 -5.91 8.00
C VAL A 130 -2.16 -5.68 6.63
N PHE A 131 -2.54 -4.57 5.99
CA PHE A 131 -1.88 -4.05 4.80
C PHE A 131 -1.08 -2.81 5.19
N LEU A 132 0.23 -2.82 4.95
CA LEU A 132 1.11 -1.67 5.10
C LEU A 132 1.60 -1.25 3.72
N TYR A 133 1.34 -0.01 3.35
CA TYR A 133 1.84 0.60 2.12
C TYR A 133 2.75 1.76 2.48
N TYR A 134 3.99 1.69 2.04
CA TYR A 134 4.99 2.73 2.24
C TYR A 134 5.48 3.23 0.89
N THR A 135 5.65 4.53 0.75
CA THR A 135 6.30 5.20 -0.38
C THR A 135 7.14 6.37 0.13
N GLY A 136 8.43 6.37 -0.18
CA GLY A 136 9.38 7.33 0.37
C GLY A 136 10.75 7.21 -0.26
N LEU A 137 11.76 7.75 0.41
CA LEU A 137 13.16 7.61 0.02
C LEU A 137 13.79 6.44 0.76
N GLY A 138 14.77 5.82 0.15
CA GLY A 138 15.63 4.82 0.72
C GLY A 138 17.04 4.97 0.18
N ASP A 139 18.00 4.34 0.81
CA ASP A 139 19.40 4.39 0.42
C ASP A 139 20.06 3.01 0.47
N GLU A 140 21.30 2.95 -0.03
CA GLU A 140 22.12 1.73 -0.08
C GLU A 140 22.59 1.21 1.29
N SER A 141 22.40 1.98 2.38
CA SER A 141 22.64 1.52 3.75
C SER A 141 21.45 0.74 4.33
N GLY A 142 20.30 0.70 3.62
CA GLY A 142 19.05 0.13 4.09
C GLY A 142 18.29 1.04 5.05
N GLU A 143 18.55 2.34 4.98
CA GLU A 143 17.76 3.35 5.69
C GLU A 143 16.64 3.87 4.80
N PHE A 144 15.50 4.22 5.41
CA PHE A 144 14.39 4.84 4.69
C PHE A 144 13.78 5.98 5.51
N THR A 145 13.11 6.91 4.82
CA THR A 145 12.73 8.19 5.44
C THR A 145 11.35 8.17 6.11
N MET A 146 11.23 9.02 7.15
CA MET A 146 9.95 9.52 7.66
C MET A 146 10.06 11.05 7.71
N SER A 147 9.31 11.75 6.83
CA SER A 147 9.24 13.21 6.71
C SER A 147 10.53 13.98 6.40
N HIS A 148 11.60 13.33 5.96
CA HIS A 148 12.86 13.97 5.54
C HIS A 148 13.38 14.98 6.58
N SER A 149 13.78 14.51 7.72
CA SER A 149 14.59 15.22 8.71
C SER A 149 15.79 14.37 9.08
N THR A 150 16.85 14.98 9.57
CA THR A 150 18.05 14.25 10.03
C THR A 150 17.77 13.21 11.11
N GLU A 151 16.63 13.30 11.80
CA GLU A 151 16.15 12.35 12.80
C GLU A 151 15.06 11.41 12.27
N GLY A 152 14.64 11.58 10.99
CA GLY A 152 13.51 10.88 10.38
C GLY A 152 13.86 9.59 9.66
N TYR A 153 15.11 9.11 9.73
CA TYR A 153 15.50 7.84 9.10
C TYR A 153 15.19 6.64 9.99
N ILE A 154 14.79 5.56 9.36
CA ILE A 154 14.55 4.26 9.99
C ILE A 154 15.56 3.29 9.39
N LYS A 155 16.37 2.66 10.23
CA LYS A 155 17.26 1.57 9.81
C LYS A 155 16.48 0.31 9.54
N ASN A 156 16.91 -0.48 8.57
CA ASN A 156 16.32 -1.78 8.29
C ASN A 156 16.24 -2.68 9.54
N THR A 157 17.31 -2.75 10.35
CA THR A 157 17.35 -3.53 11.58
C THR A 157 16.34 -3.05 12.63
N GLU A 158 16.14 -1.73 12.74
CA GLU A 158 15.16 -1.11 13.63
C GLU A 158 13.74 -1.45 13.19
N PHE A 159 13.46 -1.37 11.87
CA PHE A 159 12.16 -1.72 11.33
C PHE A 159 11.82 -3.20 11.50
N ILE A 160 12.76 -4.09 11.24
CA ILE A 160 12.57 -5.54 11.45
C ILE A 160 12.32 -5.86 12.93
N GLU A 161 13.01 -5.18 13.85
CA GLU A 161 12.76 -5.35 15.28
C GLU A 161 11.35 -4.90 15.68
N ILE A 162 10.86 -3.80 15.12
CA ILE A 162 9.46 -3.38 15.30
C ILE A 162 8.48 -4.42 14.76
N LEU A 163 8.71 -4.99 13.57
CA LEU A 163 7.85 -6.04 13.03
C LEU A 163 7.81 -7.28 13.95
N LYS A 164 8.93 -7.63 14.60
CA LYS A 164 8.95 -8.69 15.63
C LYS A 164 8.10 -8.30 16.84
N GLN A 165 8.24 -7.08 17.34
CA GLN A 165 7.42 -6.60 18.46
C GLN A 165 5.94 -6.57 18.12
N VAL A 166 5.55 -6.16 16.90
CA VAL A 166 4.16 -6.18 16.42
C VAL A 166 3.59 -7.60 16.49
N SER A 167 4.35 -8.60 16.06
CA SER A 167 3.90 -9.99 16.09
C SER A 167 3.55 -10.50 17.49
N VAL A 168 4.14 -9.92 18.53
CA VAL A 168 3.96 -10.29 19.94
C VAL A 168 2.92 -9.39 20.61
N LYS A 169 3.09 -8.07 20.53
CA LYS A 169 2.29 -7.08 21.26
C LYS A 169 0.93 -6.81 20.62
N ASN A 170 0.87 -6.87 19.30
CA ASN A 170 -0.32 -6.54 18.50
C ASN A 170 -0.52 -7.59 17.39
N PRO A 171 -0.76 -8.87 17.73
CA PRO A 171 -0.71 -9.97 16.79
C PRO A 171 -1.75 -9.82 15.68
N PHE A 172 -1.36 -10.21 14.47
CA PHE A 172 -2.19 -10.27 13.27
C PHE A 172 -2.18 -11.70 12.69
N TYR A 173 -3.09 -11.99 11.76
CA TYR A 173 -3.06 -13.26 11.05
C TYR A 173 -1.91 -13.28 10.03
N ARG A 174 -1.87 -12.25 9.15
CA ARG A 174 -0.76 -11.99 8.22
C ARG A 174 -0.65 -10.49 7.94
N MET A 175 0.55 -10.06 7.57
CA MET A 175 0.80 -8.70 7.11
C MET A 175 1.33 -8.75 5.67
N PHE A 176 0.73 -7.96 4.79
CA PHE A 176 1.27 -7.68 3.46
C PHE A 176 1.81 -6.26 3.46
N ILE A 177 3.08 -6.14 3.09
CA ILE A 177 3.78 -4.85 2.98
C ILE A 177 4.08 -4.60 1.51
N ALA A 178 3.62 -3.47 0.96
CA ALA A 178 4.05 -2.95 -0.32
C ALA A 178 4.97 -1.74 -0.04
N PHE A 179 6.22 -1.81 -0.52
CA PHE A 179 7.26 -0.90 -0.10
C PHE A 179 7.97 -0.27 -1.30
N GLU A 180 7.76 1.02 -1.53
CA GLU A 180 8.41 1.79 -2.59
C GLU A 180 9.43 2.75 -2.01
N ALA A 181 10.70 2.44 -2.23
CA ALA A 181 11.86 3.26 -1.93
C ALA A 181 13.05 2.77 -2.76
N SER A 182 13.99 3.64 -3.08
CA SER A 182 15.28 3.22 -3.64
C SER A 182 15.94 2.21 -2.71
N HIS A 183 16.67 1.25 -3.26
CA HIS A 183 17.32 0.16 -2.52
C HIS A 183 16.38 -0.62 -1.57
N SER A 184 15.09 -0.70 -1.91
CA SER A 184 14.08 -1.28 -1.00
C SER A 184 14.31 -2.75 -0.68
N GLY A 185 15.01 -3.50 -1.55
CA GLY A 185 15.47 -4.85 -1.24
C GLY A 185 16.38 -4.91 -0.03
N MET A 186 17.28 -3.93 0.15
CA MET A 186 18.25 -3.85 1.25
C MET A 186 17.56 -3.77 2.64
N ILE A 187 16.30 -3.32 2.67
CA ILE A 187 15.53 -3.20 3.90
C ILE A 187 15.08 -4.58 4.42
N PHE A 188 14.94 -5.57 3.54
CA PHE A 188 14.31 -6.85 3.90
C PHE A 188 15.15 -8.09 3.60
N GLU A 189 16.04 -8.03 2.61
CA GLU A 189 16.84 -9.15 2.19
C GLU A 189 17.72 -9.66 3.34
N GLU A 190 17.77 -10.99 3.50
CA GLU A 190 18.52 -11.71 4.53
C GLU A 190 18.15 -11.40 6.00
N ILE A 191 17.44 -10.30 6.29
CA ILE A 191 17.12 -9.89 7.66
C ILE A 191 15.66 -10.09 8.07
N LEU A 192 14.72 -10.18 7.10
CA LEU A 192 13.31 -10.47 7.40
C LEU A 192 13.12 -11.98 7.66
N PRO A 193 12.76 -12.42 8.88
CA PRO A 193 12.60 -13.82 9.17
C PRO A 193 11.47 -14.46 8.35
N THR A 194 11.75 -15.54 7.62
CA THR A 194 10.76 -16.25 6.78
C THR A 194 9.60 -16.85 7.57
N LYS A 195 9.78 -17.10 8.88
CA LYS A 195 8.74 -17.61 9.78
C LYS A 195 7.83 -16.51 10.34
N MET A 196 8.19 -15.25 10.16
CA MET A 196 7.33 -14.12 10.51
C MET A 196 6.15 -14.11 9.52
N LYS A 197 4.92 -13.92 10.00
CA LYS A 197 3.70 -13.92 9.18
C LYS A 197 3.59 -12.65 8.31
N VAL A 198 4.68 -12.29 7.66
CA VAL A 198 4.84 -11.09 6.84
C VAL A 198 5.32 -11.50 5.45
N ILE A 199 4.67 -10.96 4.44
CA ILE A 199 5.13 -10.96 3.05
C ILE A 199 5.32 -9.52 2.60
N VAL A 200 6.45 -9.25 1.97
CA VAL A 200 6.81 -7.91 1.49
C VAL A 200 6.99 -7.95 -0.01
N MET A 201 6.45 -6.96 -0.70
CA MET A 201 6.73 -6.66 -2.10
C MET A 201 7.43 -5.31 -2.17
N THR A 202 8.68 -5.30 -2.60
CA THR A 202 9.48 -4.09 -2.78
C THR A 202 9.42 -3.60 -4.22
N ALA A 203 9.68 -2.30 -4.41
CA ALA A 203 9.72 -1.68 -5.73
C ALA A 203 10.95 -2.09 -6.53
N GLY A 204 12.09 -2.28 -5.87
CA GLY A 204 13.35 -2.66 -6.51
C GLY A 204 14.14 -3.67 -5.69
N ALA A 205 15.25 -4.16 -6.26
CA ALA A 205 16.24 -4.98 -5.61
C ALA A 205 17.11 -4.16 -4.63
N THR A 206 18.18 -4.75 -4.12
CA THR A 206 19.07 -4.14 -3.13
C THR A 206 19.91 -2.99 -3.69
N ASP A 207 20.18 -3.02 -4.98
CA ASP A 207 21.08 -2.10 -5.72
C ASP A 207 20.33 -1.23 -6.74
N GLU A 208 19.01 -1.08 -6.58
CA GLU A 208 18.18 -0.36 -7.55
C GLU A 208 17.49 0.85 -6.95
N ASP A 209 17.59 1.96 -7.68
CA ASP A 209 16.79 3.15 -7.43
C ASP A 209 15.34 2.97 -7.90
N THR A 210 14.42 3.68 -7.25
CA THR A 210 13.04 3.79 -7.71
C THR A 210 12.83 5.06 -8.52
N HIS A 211 12.03 4.95 -9.57
CA HIS A 211 11.81 6.04 -10.52
C HIS A 211 10.40 6.63 -10.38
N GLY A 212 10.30 7.92 -10.66
CA GLY A 212 9.03 8.61 -10.82
C GLY A 212 8.40 8.31 -12.17
N ALA A 213 7.09 8.45 -12.23
CA ALA A 213 6.28 8.40 -13.44
C ALA A 213 5.60 9.76 -13.66
N PHE A 214 5.38 10.10 -14.95
CA PHE A 214 4.74 11.37 -15.34
C PHE A 214 5.51 12.60 -14.85
N CYS A 215 6.83 12.61 -15.05
CA CYS A 215 7.72 13.69 -14.61
C CYS A 215 7.76 14.87 -15.58
N GLU A 216 7.31 14.66 -16.82
CA GLU A 216 7.43 15.64 -17.91
C GLU A 216 6.32 16.70 -17.93
N ASP A 217 5.38 16.67 -16.98
CA ASP A 217 4.30 17.65 -16.98
C ASP A 217 4.85 19.08 -16.75
N PRO A 218 4.76 19.98 -17.75
CA PRO A 218 5.39 21.31 -17.70
C PRO A 218 4.78 22.21 -16.63
N LYS A 219 3.58 21.90 -16.16
CA LYS A 219 2.88 22.66 -15.10
C LYS A 219 3.29 22.22 -13.73
N PHE A 220 3.36 20.90 -13.51
CA PHE A 220 3.73 20.34 -12.20
C PHE A 220 5.24 20.40 -11.95
N LYS A 221 6.08 20.20 -12.98
CA LYS A 221 7.55 20.16 -12.86
C LYS A 221 8.04 19.24 -11.75
N THR A 222 7.34 18.14 -11.55
CA THR A 222 7.65 17.07 -10.60
C THR A 222 6.92 15.80 -11.06
N CYS A 223 7.36 14.64 -10.58
CA CYS A 223 6.72 13.38 -10.91
C CYS A 223 5.38 13.24 -10.18
N LEU A 224 4.32 12.86 -10.89
CA LEU A 224 2.99 12.73 -10.32
C LEU A 224 2.80 11.42 -9.55
N ALA A 225 3.53 10.35 -9.91
CA ALA A 225 3.47 9.04 -9.29
C ALA A 225 4.86 8.40 -9.21
N GLY A 226 5.00 7.32 -8.44
CA GLY A 226 6.10 6.37 -8.59
C GLY A 226 5.74 5.28 -9.59
N VAL A 227 6.71 4.78 -10.36
CA VAL A 227 6.48 3.72 -11.37
C VAL A 227 5.89 2.47 -10.72
N PHE A 228 6.45 2.01 -9.61
CA PHE A 228 5.94 0.87 -8.87
C PHE A 228 4.49 1.10 -8.43
N SER A 229 4.23 2.20 -7.74
CA SER A 229 2.91 2.55 -7.23
C SER A 229 1.88 2.73 -8.32
N TYR A 230 2.27 3.28 -9.47
CA TYR A 230 1.39 3.39 -10.63
C TYR A 230 0.94 2.01 -11.12
N HIS A 231 1.86 1.10 -11.43
CA HIS A 231 1.51 -0.23 -11.91
C HIS A 231 0.78 -1.05 -10.85
N PHE A 232 1.18 -0.96 -9.58
CA PHE A 232 0.47 -1.56 -8.46
C PHE A 232 -1.00 -1.11 -8.43
N SER A 233 -1.23 0.18 -8.52
CA SER A 233 -2.58 0.76 -8.51
C SER A 233 -3.41 0.39 -9.73
N GLN A 234 -2.81 0.35 -10.92
CA GLN A 234 -3.48 -0.08 -12.17
C GLN A 234 -3.97 -1.51 -12.07
N PHE A 235 -3.15 -2.42 -11.49
CA PHE A 235 -3.58 -3.79 -11.27
C PHE A 235 -4.81 -3.86 -10.34
N LEU A 236 -4.77 -3.15 -9.22
CA LEU A 236 -5.89 -3.14 -8.25
C LEU A 236 -7.19 -2.57 -8.83
N LYS A 237 -7.08 -1.59 -9.73
CA LYS A 237 -8.24 -0.95 -10.38
C LYS A 237 -8.88 -1.86 -11.44
N LYS A 238 -8.07 -2.66 -12.14
CA LYS A 238 -8.49 -3.45 -13.31
C LYS A 238 -8.87 -4.90 -13.00
N ASN A 239 -8.52 -5.43 -11.82
CA ASN A 239 -8.67 -6.84 -11.51
C ASN A 239 -9.62 -7.12 -10.34
N ASP A 240 -10.27 -8.28 -10.36
CA ASP A 240 -11.08 -8.74 -9.23
C ASP A 240 -10.20 -9.23 -8.07
N LEU A 241 -10.08 -8.43 -7.03
CA LEU A 241 -9.26 -8.74 -5.85
C LEU A 241 -9.72 -10.01 -5.11
N SER A 242 -10.92 -10.52 -5.41
CA SER A 242 -11.41 -11.78 -4.83
C SER A 242 -10.77 -13.01 -5.48
N LYS A 243 -10.26 -12.87 -6.69
CA LYS A 243 -9.63 -13.92 -7.50
C LYS A 243 -8.13 -13.76 -7.62
N SER A 244 -7.67 -12.51 -7.76
CA SER A 244 -6.25 -12.18 -7.92
C SER A 244 -5.49 -12.35 -6.62
N THR A 245 -4.30 -12.92 -6.70
CA THR A 245 -3.39 -13.19 -5.58
C THR A 245 -2.29 -12.12 -5.49
N ILE A 246 -1.49 -12.16 -4.40
CA ILE A 246 -0.29 -11.33 -4.30
C ILE A 246 0.72 -11.70 -5.39
N PHE A 247 0.84 -13.00 -5.78
CA PHE A 247 1.71 -13.39 -6.90
C PHE A 247 1.24 -12.84 -8.24
N ASP A 248 -0.07 -12.78 -8.50
CA ASP A 248 -0.59 -12.19 -9.74
C ASP A 248 -0.24 -10.70 -9.82
N LEU A 249 -0.43 -9.97 -8.71
CA LEU A 249 -0.03 -8.58 -8.60
C LEU A 249 1.48 -8.41 -8.80
N TYR A 250 2.30 -9.22 -8.13
CA TYR A 250 3.75 -9.19 -8.25
C TYR A 250 4.22 -9.42 -9.69
N ASN A 251 3.70 -10.45 -10.34
CA ASN A 251 4.07 -10.79 -11.72
C ASN A 251 3.69 -9.64 -12.67
N TYR A 252 2.51 -9.06 -12.50
CA TYR A 252 2.09 -7.91 -13.30
C TYR A 252 3.00 -6.71 -13.09
N VAL A 253 3.26 -6.30 -11.85
CA VAL A 253 4.08 -5.12 -11.57
C VAL A 253 5.51 -5.35 -12.04
N ARG A 254 6.07 -6.54 -11.84
CA ARG A 254 7.42 -6.89 -12.31
C ARG A 254 7.53 -6.85 -13.83
N GLN A 255 6.51 -7.29 -14.55
CA GLN A 255 6.50 -7.25 -16.02
C GLN A 255 6.33 -5.82 -16.54
N ALA A 256 5.50 -5.02 -15.86
CA ALA A 256 5.18 -3.66 -16.27
C ALA A 256 6.28 -2.65 -15.91
N SER A 257 6.98 -2.84 -14.78
CA SER A 257 8.10 -2.00 -14.36
C SER A 257 9.35 -2.35 -15.18
N LYS A 258 9.66 -1.56 -16.18
CA LYS A 258 10.81 -1.81 -17.08
C LYS A 258 12.14 -1.22 -16.56
N VAL A 259 12.08 -0.43 -15.50
CA VAL A 259 13.21 0.40 -14.99
C VAL A 259 13.78 -0.08 -13.67
N HIS A 260 13.08 -0.94 -12.97
CA HIS A 260 13.53 -1.59 -11.74
C HIS A 260 12.80 -2.92 -11.57
N HIS A 261 13.33 -3.79 -10.68
CA HIS A 261 12.89 -5.18 -10.53
C HIS A 261 12.23 -5.41 -9.17
N PRO A 262 10.89 -5.31 -9.07
CA PRO A 262 10.18 -5.66 -7.84
C PRO A 262 10.59 -7.03 -7.31
N GLN A 263 10.69 -7.17 -5.99
CA GLN A 263 11.07 -8.39 -5.30
C GLN A 263 10.02 -8.79 -4.27
N LEU A 264 10.07 -10.06 -3.83
CA LEU A 264 9.25 -10.59 -2.74
C LEU A 264 10.14 -11.17 -1.64
N TYR A 265 9.84 -10.82 -0.39
CA TYR A 265 10.57 -11.26 0.79
C TYR A 265 9.63 -11.81 1.87
N GLY A 266 10.18 -12.57 2.81
CA GLY A 266 9.47 -13.09 3.97
C GLY A 266 8.71 -14.39 3.71
N GLN A 267 7.45 -14.48 4.15
CA GLN A 267 6.66 -15.70 4.03
C GLN A 267 6.00 -15.83 2.64
N LEU A 268 6.74 -16.36 1.67
CA LEU A 268 6.32 -16.41 0.26
C LEU A 268 5.06 -17.26 0.02
N GLU A 269 4.76 -18.25 0.87
CA GLU A 269 3.53 -19.05 0.75
C GLU A 269 2.28 -18.16 0.85
N ALA A 270 2.38 -17.00 1.51
CA ALA A 270 1.30 -16.03 1.54
C ALA A 270 1.04 -15.36 0.16
N GLY A 271 1.95 -15.49 -0.79
CA GLY A 271 1.80 -15.02 -2.16
C GLY A 271 0.58 -15.60 -2.90
N HIS A 272 0.13 -16.80 -2.51
CA HIS A 272 -1.10 -17.42 -3.02
C HIS A 272 -2.39 -16.88 -2.40
N MET A 273 -2.29 -16.02 -1.39
CA MET A 273 -3.49 -15.43 -0.78
C MET A 273 -4.15 -14.43 -1.72
N PRO A 274 -5.49 -14.44 -1.82
CA PRO A 274 -6.20 -13.45 -2.62
C PRO A 274 -6.07 -12.05 -2.02
N LEU A 275 -5.91 -11.05 -2.87
CA LEU A 275 -5.74 -9.64 -2.46
C LEU A 275 -6.91 -9.13 -1.61
N ARG A 276 -8.11 -9.68 -1.81
CA ARG A 276 -9.27 -9.37 -0.95
C ARG A 276 -9.01 -9.60 0.54
N ALA A 277 -8.11 -10.51 0.88
CA ALA A 277 -7.79 -10.80 2.27
C ALA A 277 -7.11 -9.61 2.99
N PHE A 278 -6.55 -8.68 2.22
CA PHE A 278 -5.83 -7.51 2.72
C PHE A 278 -6.50 -6.18 2.35
N MET A 279 -7.17 -6.09 1.19
CA MET A 279 -7.53 -4.82 0.56
C MET A 279 -9.01 -4.65 0.24
N LYS A 280 -9.86 -5.69 0.42
CA LYS A 280 -11.28 -5.61 0.09
C LYS A 280 -12.15 -6.01 1.27
N TYR A 281 -12.96 -5.08 1.75
CA TYR A 281 -13.99 -5.40 2.73
C TYR A 281 -15.21 -6.01 2.05
N LYS A 282 -15.81 -7.02 2.69
CA LYS A 282 -17.13 -7.49 2.26
C LYS A 282 -18.14 -6.39 2.52
N THR A 283 -18.75 -5.85 1.47
CA THR A 283 -20.02 -5.18 1.63
C THR A 283 -21.04 -6.26 2.03
N SER A 284 -21.43 -6.26 3.29
CA SER A 284 -22.62 -6.98 3.72
C SER A 284 -23.84 -6.23 3.20
N VAL A 285 -24.21 -6.48 1.95
CA VAL A 285 -25.50 -6.08 1.43
C VAL A 285 -26.29 -7.34 1.19
N GLY A 286 -26.96 -7.76 2.24
CA GLY A 286 -28.10 -8.60 2.22
C GLY A 286 -29.20 -7.89 2.97
N PHE A 287 -29.63 -6.74 2.48
CA PHE A 287 -30.93 -6.21 2.87
C PHE A 287 -31.92 -6.73 1.84
N MET A 288 -32.72 -7.74 2.23
CA MET A 288 -33.94 -8.03 1.52
C MET A 288 -34.87 -6.81 1.66
N GLY A 289 -34.89 -5.99 0.63
CA GLY A 289 -35.88 -4.93 0.45
C GLY A 289 -36.81 -5.36 -0.65
N VAL A 290 -38.03 -5.64 -0.27
CA VAL A 290 -39.19 -5.83 -1.16
C VAL A 290 -39.45 -4.50 -1.92
N GLY A 291 -39.52 -4.57 -3.24
CA GLY A 291 -40.38 -3.73 -4.08
C GLY A 291 -39.79 -2.40 -4.59
N ALA A 292 -39.56 -2.38 -5.82
CA ALA A 292 -40.08 -1.52 -6.91
C ALA A 292 -39.03 -1.21 -7.98
N SER A 293 -39.35 -1.64 -9.16
CA SER A 293 -39.00 -1.23 -10.52
C SER A 293 -38.32 0.14 -10.70
N GLU A 294 -37.18 0.19 -11.43
CA GLU A 294 -37.15 0.67 -12.80
C GLU A 294 -35.71 0.63 -13.34
N SER A 295 -35.62 0.12 -14.53
CA SER A 295 -34.49 -0.04 -15.41
C SER A 295 -33.84 1.30 -15.80
N ASN A 296 -32.51 1.34 -15.80
CA ASN A 296 -31.74 1.99 -16.84
C ASN A 296 -30.40 1.26 -16.97
N GLU A 297 -30.35 0.35 -17.94
CA GLU A 297 -29.11 -0.15 -18.50
C GLU A 297 -28.40 1.01 -19.20
N VAL A 298 -27.21 1.34 -18.72
CA VAL A 298 -26.27 2.17 -19.47
C VAL A 298 -25.30 1.21 -20.14
N ASP A 299 -25.44 1.06 -21.42
CA ASP A 299 -24.48 0.40 -22.32
C ASP A 299 -23.13 1.12 -22.19
N ILE A 300 -22.15 0.40 -21.65
CA ILE A 300 -20.75 0.83 -21.69
C ILE A 300 -20.14 0.17 -22.95
N ASN A 301 -20.01 0.98 -23.99
CA ASN A 301 -19.25 0.63 -25.18
C ASN A 301 -17.79 0.35 -24.80
N GLU A 302 -17.29 -0.76 -25.32
CA GLU A 302 -15.86 -1.12 -25.30
C GLU A 302 -15.09 -0.03 -26.07
N GLU A 303 -14.35 0.80 -25.36
CA GLU A 303 -13.30 1.64 -25.94
C GLU A 303 -11.96 0.93 -25.80
N GLU A 304 -11.29 0.91 -26.93
CA GLU A 304 -9.98 0.31 -27.21
C GLU A 304 -8.95 0.65 -26.14
N SER A 305 -8.23 -0.38 -25.70
CA SER A 305 -7.07 -0.27 -24.82
C SER A 305 -5.93 0.43 -25.57
N ASN A 306 -5.85 1.74 -25.47
CA ASN A 306 -4.63 2.46 -25.79
C ASN A 306 -3.59 2.13 -24.71
N GLU A 307 -2.56 1.37 -25.10
CA GLU A 307 -1.32 1.27 -24.33
C GLU A 307 -0.74 2.67 -24.20
N ILE A 308 -0.85 3.22 -23.00
CA ILE A 308 -0.18 4.48 -22.67
C ILE A 308 1.28 4.14 -22.48
N ASP A 309 2.12 4.49 -23.44
CA ASP A 309 3.57 4.50 -23.28
C ASP A 309 3.90 5.47 -22.14
N ILE A 310 4.34 4.93 -21.03
CA ILE A 310 4.82 5.72 -19.91
C ILE A 310 6.18 6.28 -20.36
N ASN A 311 6.22 7.55 -20.73
CA ASN A 311 7.48 8.24 -20.97
C ASN A 311 8.25 8.31 -19.65
N ILE A 312 9.24 7.45 -19.53
CA ILE A 312 10.19 7.43 -18.45
C ILE A 312 11.35 8.29 -18.89
N SER A 313 11.37 9.55 -18.45
CA SER A 313 12.49 10.42 -18.75
C SER A 313 13.69 10.07 -17.89
N HIS A 314 14.77 9.73 -18.55
CA HIS A 314 16.11 9.63 -17.95
C HIS A 314 16.73 11.00 -17.60
N SER A 315 16.03 12.11 -17.82
CA SER A 315 16.63 13.44 -17.88
C SER A 315 16.40 14.35 -16.68
N LEU A 316 15.89 13.84 -15.58
CA LEU A 316 16.04 14.50 -14.29
C LEU A 316 16.70 13.51 -13.33
N GLU A 317 17.99 13.33 -13.47
CA GLU A 317 18.92 13.06 -12.38
C GLU A 317 18.85 14.22 -11.37
N LEU A 318 17.69 14.46 -10.83
CA LEU A 318 17.60 15.04 -9.51
C LEU A 318 17.82 13.85 -8.58
N ASP A 319 19.10 13.64 -8.36
CA ASP A 319 19.68 12.70 -7.46
C ASP A 319 18.76 12.41 -6.29
N ASP A 320 18.20 11.19 -6.20
CA ASP A 320 17.70 10.67 -4.94
C ASP A 320 18.86 10.54 -3.92
N THR A 321 20.07 10.79 -4.38
CA THR A 321 21.32 10.89 -3.63
C THR A 321 21.58 12.29 -3.09
N ASP A 322 20.60 13.11 -2.73
CA ASP A 322 20.84 14.10 -1.68
C ASP A 322 21.11 13.34 -0.38
N SER A 323 22.19 12.55 -0.49
CA SER A 323 23.04 12.13 0.60
C SER A 323 23.19 13.30 1.57
N ILE A 324 22.79 13.11 2.75
CA ILE A 324 23.41 13.48 4.03
C ILE A 324 24.66 14.38 3.89
N ASN A 325 24.58 15.47 3.16
CA ASN A 325 25.60 16.53 3.21
C ASN A 325 24.98 17.80 2.65
N ASN A 326 24.49 18.64 3.57
CA ASN A 326 24.84 20.07 3.62
C ASN A 326 23.92 20.79 4.62
N ASN A 327 24.54 21.08 5.74
CA ASN A 327 24.85 22.41 6.27
C ASN A 327 23.81 23.51 6.03
N LEU A 328 23.35 24.00 7.22
CA LEU A 328 22.70 25.27 7.53
C LEU A 328 21.20 25.28 7.44
#